data_39085c68495a426d4bf95df5bcf8fa50
#
_entry.id   39085c68495a426d4bf95df5bcf8fa50
#
_cell.length_a   1.000
_cell.length_b   1.000
_cell.length_c   1.000
_cell.angle_alpha   90.00
_cell.angle_beta   90.00
_cell.angle_gamma   90.00
#
_symmetry.space_group_name_H-M   'P 1'
#
loop_
_entity.id
_entity.type
_entity.pdbx_description
1 polymer ?
#
loop_
_entity_poly.entity_id
_entity_poly.type
_entity_poly.pdbx_seq_one_letter_code
_entity_poly.pdbx_strand_id
1 'polypeptide(L)'
;EKDSLKGKYQNIIWAVIGVVLVAAITYFNPVSGKGISVSVEHLNIALVVYIFAVAMVAISAMVLPGISGSTMLLIFGLYVPVITALKEVMHLHLSYFPVIVIFGLGILTGIALVIKLIRRALENHRSAMIYFVIGMMIGSLYAIVMGPTTLENTKAAMTLHTFHPIFFIIGIVIVFGLEKIKAIAE
;
A
#
# COMPACT_ATOMS: atom_id res chain seq x y z
N GLU A 1 -24.12 1.82 9.03
CA GLU A 1 -22.78 2.04 9.61
C GLU A 1 -22.78 2.95 10.84
N LYS A 2 -23.60 3.99 10.88
CA LYS A 2 -23.75 4.86 12.07
C LYS A 2 -24.11 4.10 13.34
N ASP A 3 -24.89 3.03 13.24
CA ASP A 3 -25.30 2.22 14.39
C ASP A 3 -24.19 1.29 14.91
N SER A 4 -23.22 0.92 14.06
CA SER A 4 -22.03 0.15 14.47
C SER A 4 -21.05 0.96 15.32
N LEU A 5 -21.13 2.30 15.25
CA LEU A 5 -20.20 3.22 15.92
C LEU A 5 -20.76 3.79 17.22
N LYS A 6 -22.10 3.71 17.44
CA LYS A 6 -22.74 4.24 18.63
C LYS A 6 -22.27 3.51 19.90
N GLY A 7 -21.72 4.26 20.84
CA GLY A 7 -21.40 3.79 22.20
C GLY A 7 -20.08 3.01 22.36
N LYS A 8 -19.24 2.88 21.30
CA LYS A 8 -17.98 2.13 21.39
C LYS A 8 -16.73 3.02 21.33
N TYR A 9 -16.66 4.04 22.15
CA TYR A 9 -15.48 4.92 22.26
C TYR A 9 -14.17 4.15 22.56
N GLN A 10 -14.25 2.98 23.17
CA GLN A 10 -13.09 2.09 23.41
C GLN A 10 -12.39 1.68 22.10
N ASN A 11 -13.08 1.71 20.97
CA ASN A 11 -12.52 1.37 19.67
C ASN A 11 -11.75 2.51 19.01
N ILE A 12 -11.70 3.71 19.60
CA ILE A 12 -10.85 4.83 19.14
C ILE A 12 -9.38 4.42 19.13
N ILE A 13 -8.97 3.52 20.03
CA ILE A 13 -7.61 2.98 20.05
C ILE A 13 -7.22 2.35 18.72
N TRP A 14 -8.16 1.70 18.02
CA TRP A 14 -7.91 1.12 16.71
C TRP A 14 -7.70 2.19 15.62
N ALA A 15 -8.37 3.34 15.73
CA ALA A 15 -8.10 4.46 14.84
C ALA A 15 -6.69 5.03 15.08
N VAL A 16 -6.28 5.17 16.33
CA VAL A 16 -4.92 5.60 16.66
C VAL A 16 -3.88 4.62 16.12
N ILE A 17 -4.11 3.32 16.27
CA ILE A 17 -3.23 2.28 15.70
C ILE A 17 -3.14 2.42 14.19
N GLY A 18 -4.27 2.65 13.49
CA GLY A 18 -4.30 2.88 12.05
C GLY A 18 -3.47 4.10 11.62
N VAL A 19 -3.62 5.23 12.31
CA VAL A 19 -2.81 6.45 12.05
C VAL A 19 -1.33 6.17 12.25
N VAL A 20 -0.96 5.57 13.40
CA VAL A 20 0.44 5.28 13.74
C VAL A 20 1.07 4.32 12.74
N LEU A 21 0.31 3.29 12.30
CA LEU A 21 0.79 2.33 11.31
C LEU A 21 1.17 3.02 10.00
N VAL A 22 0.26 3.83 9.44
CA VAL A 22 0.53 4.53 8.15
C VAL A 22 1.63 5.57 8.32
N ALA A 23 1.65 6.32 9.42
CA ALA A 23 2.69 7.29 9.69
C ALA A 23 4.07 6.63 9.84
N ALA A 24 4.17 5.49 10.53
CA ALA A 24 5.40 4.72 10.66
C ALA A 24 5.89 4.21 9.30
N ILE A 25 5.01 3.62 8.50
CA ILE A 25 5.35 3.17 7.14
C ILE A 25 5.86 4.33 6.28
N THR A 26 5.22 5.50 6.37
CA THR A 26 5.64 6.70 5.65
C THR A 26 7.01 7.20 6.11
N TYR A 27 7.26 7.18 7.41
CA TYR A 27 8.53 7.61 8.00
C TYR A 27 9.69 6.68 7.61
N PHE A 28 9.46 5.37 7.60
CA PHE A 28 10.46 4.37 7.19
C PHE A 28 10.54 4.16 5.68
N ASN A 29 9.73 4.88 4.88
CA ASN A 29 9.79 4.76 3.43
C ASN A 29 11.14 5.31 2.91
N PRO A 30 12.00 4.47 2.32
CA PRO A 30 13.27 4.94 1.77
C PRO A 30 13.01 5.87 0.59
N VAL A 31 13.91 6.84 0.41
CA VAL A 31 13.92 7.65 -0.82
C VAL A 31 14.05 6.72 -2.02
N SER A 32 13.24 6.94 -3.05
CA SER A 32 13.30 6.17 -4.30
C SER A 32 14.72 6.07 -4.83
N GLY A 33 15.17 4.85 -5.14
CA GLY A 33 16.52 4.57 -5.60
C GLY A 33 17.60 4.44 -4.53
N LYS A 34 17.33 4.78 -3.26
CA LYS A 34 18.29 4.66 -2.14
C LYS A 34 17.94 3.52 -1.16
N GLY A 35 16.89 2.74 -1.44
CA GLY A 35 16.51 1.60 -0.63
C GLY A 35 17.49 0.43 -0.73
N ILE A 36 17.35 -0.53 0.17
CA ILE A 36 18.05 -1.81 0.09
C ILE A 36 17.66 -2.48 -1.23
N SER A 37 18.63 -3.00 -1.99
CA SER A 37 18.36 -3.82 -3.17
C SER A 37 18.83 -5.24 -2.91
N VAL A 38 17.99 -6.21 -3.23
CA VAL A 38 18.28 -7.63 -3.11
C VAL A 38 18.66 -8.15 -4.49
N SER A 39 19.83 -8.81 -4.64
CA SER A 39 20.19 -9.45 -5.91
C SER A 39 19.31 -10.69 -6.12
N VAL A 40 18.72 -10.79 -7.30
CA VAL A 40 17.85 -11.92 -7.71
C VAL A 40 18.47 -12.76 -8.83
N GLU A 41 19.77 -12.55 -9.12
CA GLU A 41 20.49 -13.28 -10.18
C GLU A 41 20.68 -14.75 -9.85
N HIS A 42 20.86 -15.06 -8.56
CA HIS A 42 21.03 -16.44 -8.08
C HIS A 42 19.95 -16.80 -7.07
N LEU A 43 18.92 -17.51 -7.53
CA LEU A 43 17.84 -17.97 -6.68
C LEU A 43 18.33 -19.09 -5.76
N ASN A 44 18.23 -18.84 -4.47
CA ASN A 44 18.32 -19.88 -3.43
C ASN A 44 16.98 -20.02 -2.69
N ILE A 45 16.82 -21.08 -1.92
CA ILE A 45 15.56 -21.36 -1.22
C ILE A 45 15.17 -20.20 -0.30
N ALA A 46 16.12 -19.59 0.41
CA ALA A 46 15.84 -18.47 1.30
C ALA A 46 15.31 -17.25 0.52
N LEU A 47 15.90 -16.95 -0.65
CA LEU A 47 15.45 -15.85 -1.51
C LEU A 47 14.06 -16.11 -2.11
N VAL A 48 13.78 -17.35 -2.52
CA VAL A 48 12.45 -17.77 -2.99
C VAL A 48 11.37 -17.52 -1.92
N VAL A 49 11.61 -17.98 -0.69
CA VAL A 49 10.70 -17.74 0.43
C VAL A 49 10.57 -16.25 0.74
N TYR A 50 11.67 -15.51 0.67
CA TYR A 50 11.68 -14.06 0.90
C TYR A 50 10.84 -13.30 -0.13
N ILE A 51 11.05 -13.55 -1.44
CA ILE A 51 10.29 -12.93 -2.53
C ILE A 51 8.80 -13.24 -2.38
N PHE A 52 8.46 -14.50 -2.10
CA PHE A 52 7.09 -14.93 -1.90
C PHE A 52 6.43 -14.23 -0.70
N ALA A 53 7.10 -14.19 0.45
CA ALA A 53 6.59 -13.57 1.68
C ALA A 53 6.43 -12.05 1.52
N VAL A 54 7.40 -11.38 0.92
CA VAL A 54 7.33 -9.93 0.67
C VAL A 54 6.23 -9.59 -0.33
N ALA A 55 6.04 -10.40 -1.38
CA ALA A 55 4.94 -10.22 -2.32
C ALA A 55 3.57 -10.34 -1.62
N MET A 56 3.41 -11.35 -0.73
CA MET A 56 2.21 -11.50 0.10
C MET A 56 1.96 -10.27 0.98
N VAL A 57 2.98 -9.77 1.66
CA VAL A 57 2.86 -8.59 2.55
C VAL A 57 2.53 -7.34 1.73
N ALA A 58 3.22 -7.11 0.62
CA ALA A 58 3.03 -5.94 -0.23
C ALA A 58 1.61 -5.84 -0.78
N ILE A 59 1.07 -6.96 -1.31
CA ILE A 59 -0.31 -6.97 -1.84
C ILE A 59 -1.35 -6.86 -0.71
N SER A 60 -1.09 -7.47 0.45
CA SER A 60 -1.96 -7.37 1.61
C SER A 60 -2.03 -5.93 2.13
N ALA A 61 -0.90 -5.24 2.15
CA ALA A 61 -0.83 -3.83 2.52
C ALA A 61 -1.56 -2.92 1.52
N MET A 62 -1.47 -3.22 0.22
CA MET A 62 -2.13 -2.45 -0.85
C MET A 62 -3.66 -2.48 -0.75
N VAL A 63 -4.25 -3.54 -0.20
CA VAL A 63 -5.71 -3.63 0.02
C VAL A 63 -6.16 -2.67 1.12
N LEU A 64 -5.27 -2.29 2.02
CA LEU A 64 -5.56 -1.37 3.11
C LEU A 64 -5.39 0.09 2.64
N PRO A 65 -6.32 1.00 3.00
CA PRO A 65 -6.25 2.39 2.56
C PRO A 65 -5.03 3.11 3.17
N GLY A 66 -4.35 3.90 2.35
CA GLY A 66 -3.21 4.72 2.78
C GLY A 66 -1.84 4.04 2.68
N ILE A 67 -1.77 2.78 2.26
CA ILE A 67 -0.49 2.07 2.08
C ILE A 67 -0.33 1.70 0.60
N SER A 68 0.84 1.98 0.06
CA SER A 68 1.21 1.60 -1.31
C SER A 68 2.00 0.30 -1.34
N GLY A 69 1.63 -0.63 -2.23
CA GLY A 69 2.40 -1.87 -2.44
C GLY A 69 3.83 -1.61 -2.91
N SER A 70 4.04 -0.60 -3.74
CA SER A 70 5.39 -0.21 -4.17
C SER A 70 6.24 0.30 -3.01
N THR A 71 5.66 1.04 -2.06
CA THR A 71 6.33 1.45 -0.82
C THR A 71 6.79 0.23 -0.02
N MET A 72 5.94 -0.78 0.11
CA MET A 72 6.31 -2.03 0.77
C MET A 72 7.47 -2.72 0.06
N LEU A 73 7.40 -2.85 -1.26
CA LEU A 73 8.49 -3.43 -2.04
C LEU A 73 9.80 -2.63 -1.92
N LEU A 74 9.73 -1.29 -1.82
CA LEU A 74 10.92 -0.45 -1.58
C LEU A 74 11.53 -0.69 -0.21
N ILE A 75 10.70 -0.74 0.85
CA ILE A 75 11.14 -1.00 2.23
C ILE A 75 11.85 -2.36 2.31
N PHE A 76 11.29 -3.38 1.67
CA PHE A 76 11.87 -4.72 1.63
C PHE A 76 12.93 -4.91 0.53
N GLY A 77 13.30 -3.87 -0.21
CA GLY A 77 14.37 -3.92 -1.21
C GLY A 77 14.09 -4.76 -2.45
N LEU A 78 12.82 -5.11 -2.71
CA LEU A 78 12.41 -5.92 -3.86
C LEU A 78 11.82 -5.11 -5.03
N TYR A 79 11.60 -3.80 -4.87
CA TYR A 79 11.00 -2.99 -5.93
C TYR A 79 11.83 -3.01 -7.22
N VAL A 80 13.10 -2.61 -7.12
CA VAL A 80 13.99 -2.57 -8.28
C VAL A 80 14.23 -3.97 -8.85
N PRO A 81 14.59 -5.00 -8.04
CA PRO A 81 14.75 -6.36 -8.53
C PRO A 81 13.55 -6.93 -9.29
N VAL A 82 12.33 -6.71 -8.79
CA VAL A 82 11.11 -7.20 -9.45
C VAL A 82 10.84 -6.46 -10.76
N ILE A 83 11.02 -5.12 -10.79
CA ILE A 83 10.86 -4.34 -12.02
C ILE A 83 11.92 -4.73 -13.06
N THR A 84 13.16 -4.95 -12.63
CA THR A 84 14.23 -5.43 -13.50
C THR A 84 13.90 -6.81 -14.05
N ALA A 85 13.51 -7.77 -13.19
CA ALA A 85 13.12 -9.10 -13.62
C ALA A 85 11.96 -9.07 -14.64
N LEU A 86 10.97 -8.21 -14.42
CA LEU A 86 9.86 -8.03 -15.37
C LEU A 86 10.36 -7.51 -16.72
N LYS A 87 11.25 -6.51 -16.72
CA LYS A 87 11.85 -5.94 -17.91
C LYS A 87 12.69 -6.98 -18.68
N GLU A 88 13.54 -7.75 -17.98
CA GLU A 88 14.36 -8.80 -18.57
C GLU A 88 13.52 -9.92 -19.21
N VAL A 89 12.43 -10.33 -18.55
CA VAL A 89 11.50 -11.31 -19.13
C VAL A 89 10.80 -10.75 -20.38
N MET A 90 10.47 -9.46 -20.43
CA MET A 90 9.93 -8.81 -21.64
C MET A 90 10.95 -8.79 -22.80
N HIS A 91 12.23 -8.78 -22.48
CA HIS A 91 13.33 -8.92 -23.46
C HIS A 91 13.69 -10.39 -23.77
N LEU A 92 12.82 -11.35 -23.39
CA LEU A 92 12.99 -12.78 -23.59
C LEU A 92 14.17 -13.43 -22.82
N HIS A 93 14.67 -12.75 -21.80
CA HIS A 93 15.64 -13.32 -20.86
C HIS A 93 14.93 -14.20 -19.83
N LEU A 94 14.69 -15.46 -20.19
CA LEU A 94 13.90 -16.41 -19.39
C LEU A 94 14.54 -16.79 -18.05
N SER A 95 15.79 -16.44 -17.81
CA SER A 95 16.48 -16.67 -16.54
C SER A 95 15.79 -15.99 -15.35
N TYR A 96 15.10 -14.88 -15.58
CA TYR A 96 14.36 -14.13 -14.56
C TYR A 96 12.90 -14.58 -14.42
N PHE A 97 12.42 -15.46 -15.29
CA PHE A 97 11.03 -15.94 -15.26
C PHE A 97 10.63 -16.59 -13.93
N PRO A 98 11.49 -17.43 -13.27
CA PRO A 98 11.14 -17.98 -11.96
C PRO A 98 10.85 -16.91 -10.89
N VAL A 99 11.57 -15.78 -10.91
CA VAL A 99 11.34 -14.66 -9.97
C VAL A 99 9.93 -14.12 -10.12
N ILE A 100 9.47 -13.90 -11.36
CA ILE A 100 8.13 -13.38 -11.66
C ILE A 100 7.05 -14.37 -11.24
N VAL A 101 7.28 -15.67 -11.48
CA VAL A 101 6.34 -16.73 -11.07
C VAL A 101 6.20 -16.79 -9.55
N ILE A 102 7.31 -16.79 -8.81
CA ILE A 102 7.31 -16.82 -7.33
C ILE A 102 6.62 -15.57 -6.79
N PHE A 103 6.95 -14.39 -7.33
CA PHE A 103 6.33 -13.13 -6.95
C PHE A 103 4.82 -13.14 -7.22
N GLY A 104 4.39 -13.62 -8.40
CA GLY A 104 2.98 -13.76 -8.77
C GLY A 104 2.22 -14.72 -7.86
N LEU A 105 2.80 -15.87 -7.50
CA LEU A 105 2.22 -16.81 -6.54
C LEU A 105 2.08 -16.17 -5.15
N GLY A 106 3.05 -15.37 -4.72
CA GLY A 106 2.98 -14.61 -3.48
C GLY A 106 1.82 -13.61 -3.50
N ILE A 107 1.63 -12.87 -4.61
CA ILE A 107 0.50 -11.97 -4.80
C ILE A 107 -0.83 -12.71 -4.70
N LEU A 108 -1.03 -13.80 -5.44
CA LEU A 108 -2.28 -14.56 -5.43
C LEU A 108 -2.61 -15.09 -4.03
N THR A 109 -1.61 -15.63 -3.35
CA THR A 109 -1.76 -16.14 -1.98
C THR A 109 -2.07 -15.00 -1.01
N GLY A 110 -1.40 -13.85 -1.15
CA GLY A 110 -1.63 -12.66 -0.33
C GLY A 110 -3.04 -12.10 -0.49
N ILE A 111 -3.56 -12.02 -1.71
CA ILE A 111 -4.94 -11.61 -1.98
C ILE A 111 -5.93 -12.54 -1.27
N ALA A 112 -5.77 -13.87 -1.46
CA ALA A 112 -6.66 -14.84 -0.84
C ALA A 112 -6.64 -14.76 0.69
N LEU A 113 -5.47 -14.54 1.27
CA LEU A 113 -5.28 -14.44 2.72
C LEU A 113 -5.87 -13.14 3.27
N VAL A 114 -5.58 -12.00 2.64
CA VAL A 114 -6.05 -10.69 3.13
C VAL A 114 -7.57 -10.57 3.03
N ILE A 115 -8.18 -11.09 1.96
CA ILE A 115 -9.64 -11.10 1.82
C ILE A 115 -10.29 -11.88 2.97
N LYS A 116 -9.76 -13.08 3.29
CA LYS A 116 -10.25 -13.89 4.42
C LYS A 116 -10.08 -13.15 5.75
N LEU A 117 -8.92 -12.49 5.95
CA LEU A 117 -8.62 -11.75 7.18
C LEU A 117 -9.56 -10.57 7.38
N ILE A 118 -9.73 -9.75 6.33
CA ILE A 118 -10.63 -8.57 6.38
C ILE A 118 -12.07 -9.00 6.60
N ARG A 119 -12.53 -10.03 5.86
CA ARG A 119 -13.88 -10.57 6.04
C ARG A 119 -14.10 -11.03 7.48
N ARG A 120 -13.21 -11.84 8.04
CA ARG A 120 -13.30 -12.30 9.43
C ARG A 120 -13.26 -11.14 10.44
N ALA A 121 -12.42 -10.13 10.19
CA ALA A 121 -12.37 -8.93 11.04
C ALA A 121 -13.68 -8.13 11.00
N LEU A 122 -14.30 -8.00 9.83
CA LEU A 122 -15.59 -7.32 9.67
C LEU A 122 -16.76 -8.12 10.27
N GLU A 123 -16.72 -9.45 10.18
CA GLU A 123 -17.76 -10.31 10.78
C GLU A 123 -17.69 -10.29 12.30
N ASN A 124 -16.49 -10.40 12.90
CA ASN A 124 -16.32 -10.57 14.34
C ASN A 124 -16.09 -9.23 15.09
N HIS A 125 -15.41 -8.26 14.46
CA HIS A 125 -15.00 -7.01 15.11
C HIS A 125 -15.25 -5.79 14.20
N ARG A 126 -16.46 -5.70 13.64
CA ARG A 126 -16.82 -4.70 12.64
C ARG A 126 -16.48 -3.26 13.08
N SER A 127 -16.85 -2.89 14.32
CA SER A 127 -16.61 -1.54 14.84
C SER A 127 -15.11 -1.24 14.94
N ALA A 128 -14.29 -2.15 15.48
CA ALA A 128 -12.85 -1.98 15.58
C ALA A 128 -12.20 -1.84 14.20
N MET A 129 -12.63 -2.65 13.23
CA MET A 129 -12.13 -2.59 11.85
C MET A 129 -12.48 -1.29 11.16
N ILE A 130 -13.69 -0.76 11.35
CA ILE A 130 -14.10 0.55 10.79
C ILE A 130 -13.24 1.67 11.39
N TYR A 131 -13.05 1.70 12.72
CA TYR A 131 -12.18 2.69 13.36
C TYR A 131 -10.73 2.58 12.85
N PHE A 132 -10.21 1.37 12.69
CA PHE A 132 -8.87 1.14 12.15
C PHE A 132 -8.72 1.69 10.73
N VAL A 133 -9.67 1.41 9.84
CA VAL A 133 -9.67 1.93 8.46
C VAL A 133 -9.77 3.45 8.44
N ILE A 134 -10.63 4.06 9.26
CA ILE A 134 -10.72 5.53 9.38
C ILE A 134 -9.38 6.10 9.85
N GLY A 135 -8.74 5.46 10.83
CA GLY A 135 -7.41 5.85 11.29
C GLY A 135 -6.37 5.81 10.19
N MET A 136 -6.37 4.75 9.39
CA MET A 136 -5.46 4.63 8.25
C MET A 136 -5.72 5.71 7.19
N MET A 137 -6.98 6.05 6.91
CA MET A 137 -7.33 7.15 6.00
C MET A 137 -6.83 8.50 6.52
N ILE A 138 -6.93 8.76 7.83
CA ILE A 138 -6.37 9.98 8.44
C ILE A 138 -4.85 9.96 8.34
N GLY A 139 -4.21 8.82 8.64
CA GLY A 139 -2.76 8.66 8.51
C GLY A 139 -2.26 8.86 7.06
N SER A 140 -3.08 8.52 6.06
CA SER A 140 -2.72 8.70 4.65
C SER A 140 -2.60 10.17 4.25
N LEU A 141 -3.28 11.08 4.94
CA LEU A 141 -3.10 12.53 4.72
C LEU A 141 -1.66 12.95 5.06
N TYR A 142 -1.10 12.41 6.15
CA TYR A 142 0.31 12.61 6.48
C TYR A 142 1.23 12.05 5.39
N ALA A 143 0.93 10.84 4.89
CA ALA A 143 1.68 10.22 3.80
C ALA A 143 1.66 11.06 2.52
N ILE A 144 0.54 11.68 2.18
CA ILE A 144 0.42 12.57 1.01
C ILE A 144 1.28 13.82 1.18
N VAL A 145 1.24 14.44 2.37
CA VAL A 145 2.05 15.65 2.66
C VAL A 145 3.55 15.35 2.59
N MET A 146 3.97 14.17 3.07
CA MET A 146 5.37 13.72 3.05
C MET A 146 5.81 13.10 1.73
N GLY A 147 4.89 12.77 0.82
CA GLY A 147 5.18 12.14 -0.47
C GLY A 147 6.34 12.79 -1.25
N PRO A 148 6.42 14.13 -1.36
CA PRO A 148 7.52 14.79 -2.07
C PRO A 148 8.92 14.51 -1.49
N THR A 149 9.02 14.14 -0.22
CA THR A 149 10.32 13.86 0.44
C THR A 149 10.90 12.50 0.04
N THR A 150 10.10 11.60 -0.54
CA THR A 150 10.50 10.23 -0.94
C THR A 150 10.89 10.09 -2.40
N LEU A 151 10.85 11.20 -3.17
CA LEU A 151 11.26 11.22 -4.58
C LEU A 151 12.78 11.12 -4.72
N GLU A 152 13.28 10.63 -5.87
CA GLU A 152 14.72 10.61 -6.19
C GLU A 152 15.35 12.01 -6.07
N ASN A 153 14.65 13.03 -6.59
CA ASN A 153 14.94 14.43 -6.33
C ASN A 153 14.07 14.85 -5.14
N THR A 154 14.56 14.64 -3.94
CA THR A 154 13.86 15.02 -2.70
C THR A 154 13.45 16.46 -2.71
N LYS A 155 12.14 16.71 -2.54
CA LYS A 155 11.57 18.03 -2.35
C LYS A 155 11.12 18.17 -0.89
N ALA A 156 10.99 19.41 -0.44
CA ALA A 156 10.40 19.67 0.87
C ALA A 156 8.98 19.11 0.96
N ALA A 157 8.56 18.73 2.16
CA ALA A 157 7.18 18.32 2.43
C ALA A 157 6.20 19.38 1.90
N MET A 158 5.01 18.94 1.51
CA MET A 158 3.99 19.85 1.00
C MET A 158 3.63 20.92 2.03
N THR A 159 3.63 22.17 1.60
CA THR A 159 3.25 23.35 2.40
C THR A 159 2.05 24.04 1.76
N LEU A 160 1.43 24.96 2.48
CA LEU A 160 0.31 25.76 1.95
C LEU A 160 0.70 26.54 0.68
N HIS A 161 1.97 26.92 0.52
CA HIS A 161 2.48 27.61 -0.67
C HIS A 161 2.66 26.67 -1.88
N THR A 162 2.93 25.39 -1.64
CA THR A 162 3.07 24.36 -2.70
C THR A 162 1.77 23.63 -2.98
N PHE A 163 0.74 23.89 -2.19
CA PHE A 163 -0.59 23.32 -2.40
C PHE A 163 -1.30 24.03 -3.55
N HIS A 164 -1.75 23.26 -4.53
CA HIS A 164 -2.48 23.77 -5.69
C HIS A 164 -3.99 23.48 -5.56
N PRO A 165 -4.80 24.45 -5.07
CA PRO A 165 -6.22 24.22 -4.81
C PRO A 165 -7.02 23.86 -6.05
N ILE A 166 -6.61 24.33 -7.24
CA ILE A 166 -7.26 24.02 -8.50
C ILE A 166 -7.23 22.51 -8.77
N PHE A 167 -6.05 21.87 -8.65
CA PHE A 167 -5.93 20.42 -8.86
C PHE A 167 -6.65 19.63 -7.78
N PHE A 168 -6.71 20.14 -6.56
CA PHE A 168 -7.50 19.54 -5.48
C PHE A 168 -9.00 19.53 -5.82
N ILE A 169 -9.55 20.66 -6.28
CA ILE A 169 -10.96 20.76 -6.70
C ILE A 169 -11.23 19.83 -7.88
N ILE A 170 -10.35 19.79 -8.90
CA ILE A 170 -10.48 18.88 -10.03
C ILE A 170 -10.53 17.43 -9.55
N GLY A 171 -9.66 17.03 -8.62
CA GLY A 171 -9.67 15.70 -8.02
C GLY A 171 -10.99 15.35 -7.34
N ILE A 172 -11.54 16.29 -6.56
CA ILE A 172 -12.85 16.14 -5.91
C ILE A 172 -13.94 15.94 -6.97
N VAL A 173 -13.99 16.79 -7.99
CA VAL A 173 -15.00 16.71 -9.07
C VAL A 173 -14.94 15.37 -9.80
N ILE A 174 -13.72 14.87 -10.10
CA ILE A 174 -13.54 13.57 -10.74
C ILE A 174 -14.08 12.45 -9.87
N VAL A 175 -13.72 12.42 -8.56
CA VAL A 175 -14.16 11.36 -7.64
C VAL A 175 -15.67 11.34 -7.50
N PHE A 176 -16.31 12.48 -7.25
CA PHE A 176 -17.76 12.56 -7.15
C PHE A 176 -18.46 12.27 -8.49
N GLY A 177 -17.85 12.67 -9.61
CA GLY A 177 -18.37 12.35 -10.95
C GLY A 177 -18.38 10.84 -11.19
N LEU A 178 -17.31 10.13 -10.86
CA LEU A 178 -17.21 8.67 -10.97
C LEU A 178 -18.21 7.95 -10.06
N GLU A 179 -18.37 8.43 -8.81
CA GLU A 179 -19.34 7.88 -7.88
C GLU A 179 -20.78 8.02 -8.40
N LYS A 180 -21.11 9.19 -8.97
CA LYS A 180 -22.43 9.42 -9.57
C LYS A 180 -22.68 8.55 -10.80
N ILE A 181 -21.67 8.35 -11.65
CA ILE A 181 -21.77 7.46 -12.82
C ILE A 181 -22.02 6.02 -12.36
N LYS A 182 -21.31 5.56 -11.34
CA LYS A 182 -21.51 4.23 -10.75
C LYS A 182 -22.94 4.05 -10.24
N ALA A 183 -23.48 5.04 -9.49
CA ALA A 183 -24.83 5.01 -8.95
C ALA A 183 -25.95 5.04 -10.03
N ILE A 184 -25.64 5.47 -11.26
CA ILE A 184 -26.57 5.45 -12.41
C ILE A 184 -26.50 4.10 -13.13
N ALA A 185 -25.35 3.41 -13.05
CA ALA A 185 -25.11 2.13 -13.73
C ALA A 185 -25.58 0.90 -12.92
N GLU A 186 -25.89 1.07 -11.63
CA GLU A 186 -26.51 0.09 -10.72
C GLU A 186 -28.04 0.24 -10.67
#